data_c84101bc2438744c9e01e1aac72123d4
#
_entry.id   c84101bc2438744c9e01e1aac72123d4
#
_cell.length_a   1.000
_cell.length_b   1.000
_cell.length_c   1.000
_cell.angle_alpha   90.00
_cell.angle_beta   90.00
_cell.angle_gamma   90.00
#
_symmetry.space_group_name_H-M   'P 1'
#
loop_
_entity.id
_entity.type
_entity.pdbx_description
1 polymer ?
#
loop_
_entity_poly.entity_id
_entity_poly.type
_entity_poly.pdbx_seq_one_letter_code
_entity_poly.pdbx_strand_id
1 'polypeptide(L)'
;IYKTAHHARLQTDFRKTALDAALATAAAPTYFKRHRTVDDIGLTDGGTWANNPTAIAVVEAITLLGWHPADLRILSLGCLDEVYMLPESPGFAGLGLKVLNLYADGQSHGALGMAKLLTGHPYEGDRIYRISPSVPSGFFTLDDTTKIGRLKGLGMSEARKAKPHLTPIFFTQPADTFVPVYQLKENAA
;
A
#
# COMPACT_ATOMS: atom_id res chain seq x y z
N ILE A 1 -8.08 9.01 2.74
CA ILE A 1 -8.04 7.80 1.93
C ILE A 1 -9.33 7.71 1.16
N TYR A 2 -9.25 7.63 -0.16
CA TYR A 2 -10.41 7.32 -0.99
C TYR A 2 -10.75 5.83 -0.88
N LYS A 3 -12.04 5.55 -0.77
CA LYS A 3 -12.58 4.20 -0.58
C LYS A 3 -13.71 3.91 -1.55
N THR A 4 -13.82 2.67 -1.96
CA THR A 4 -15.00 2.19 -2.68
C THR A 4 -16.21 2.16 -1.74
N ALA A 5 -17.42 2.12 -2.29
CA ALA A 5 -18.66 2.03 -1.51
C ALA A 5 -18.92 0.59 -1.04
N HIS A 6 -18.00 -0.01 -0.30
CA HIS A 6 -18.12 -1.39 0.19
C HIS A 6 -18.84 -1.50 1.55
N HIS A 7 -19.24 -0.36 2.13
CA HIS A 7 -20.02 -0.32 3.37
C HIS A 7 -20.95 0.89 3.39
N ALA A 8 -22.10 0.79 4.03
CA ALA A 8 -23.11 1.85 4.09
C ALA A 8 -22.64 3.18 4.71
N ARG A 9 -21.59 3.16 5.53
CA ARG A 9 -20.97 4.36 6.10
C ARG A 9 -20.08 5.14 5.12
N LEU A 10 -19.74 4.55 3.96
CA LEU A 10 -18.84 5.15 2.97
C LEU A 10 -19.66 5.85 1.87
N GLN A 11 -20.17 7.04 2.18
CA GLN A 11 -21.20 7.74 1.39
C GLN A 11 -20.67 8.80 0.43
N THR A 12 -19.36 9.05 0.40
CA THR A 12 -18.80 10.21 -0.33
C THR A 12 -17.93 9.84 -1.50
N ASP A 13 -17.02 8.89 -1.30
CA ASP A 13 -15.90 8.66 -2.21
C ASP A 13 -16.30 7.97 -3.52
N PHE A 14 -17.45 7.27 -3.54
CA PHE A 14 -17.96 6.63 -4.76
C PHE A 14 -18.24 7.61 -5.91
N ARG A 15 -18.31 8.92 -5.60
CA ARG A 15 -18.47 9.99 -6.59
C ARG A 15 -17.15 10.45 -7.19
N LYS A 16 -16.03 10.05 -6.61
CA LYS A 16 -14.70 10.42 -7.11
C LYS A 16 -14.30 9.50 -8.24
N THR A 17 -13.60 10.05 -9.22
CA THR A 17 -13.14 9.24 -10.36
C THR A 17 -11.95 8.37 -9.97
N ALA A 18 -11.84 7.20 -10.57
CA ALA A 18 -10.64 6.36 -10.43
C ALA A 18 -9.38 7.10 -10.92
N LEU A 19 -9.54 8.00 -11.91
CA LEU A 19 -8.46 8.84 -12.41
C LEU A 19 -7.96 9.80 -11.33
N ASP A 20 -8.86 10.51 -10.62
CA ASP A 20 -8.46 11.39 -9.51
C ASP A 20 -7.72 10.62 -8.41
N ALA A 21 -8.22 9.43 -8.05
CA ALA A 21 -7.56 8.58 -7.06
C ALA A 21 -6.16 8.14 -7.52
N ALA A 22 -6.01 7.72 -8.77
CA ALA A 22 -4.74 7.29 -9.34
C ALA A 22 -3.73 8.45 -9.44
N LEU A 23 -4.16 9.62 -9.90
CA LEU A 23 -3.29 10.79 -9.99
C LEU A 23 -2.90 11.33 -8.62
N ALA A 24 -3.81 11.29 -7.66
CA ALA A 24 -3.53 11.69 -6.27
C ALA A 24 -2.48 10.78 -5.62
N THR A 25 -2.63 9.46 -5.75
CA THR A 25 -1.67 8.50 -5.17
C THR A 25 -0.33 8.46 -5.90
N ALA A 26 -0.26 9.01 -7.13
CA ALA A 26 0.99 9.15 -7.88
C ALA A 26 1.67 10.51 -7.63
N ALA A 27 1.03 11.45 -6.94
CA ALA A 27 1.55 12.81 -6.72
C ALA A 27 2.55 12.86 -5.56
N ALA A 28 3.65 12.09 -5.67
CA ALA A 28 4.70 12.03 -4.67
C ALA A 28 5.37 13.41 -4.49
N PRO A 29 5.42 13.95 -3.25
CA PRO A 29 6.09 15.21 -2.96
C PRO A 29 7.53 15.20 -3.45
N THR A 30 8.04 16.35 -3.89
CA THR A 30 9.34 16.58 -4.50
C THR A 30 9.49 16.09 -5.93
N TYR A 31 8.75 15.09 -6.37
CA TYR A 31 8.77 14.56 -7.75
C TYR A 31 7.64 15.15 -8.59
N PHE A 32 6.45 15.27 -8.03
CA PHE A 32 5.27 15.74 -8.76
C PHE A 32 4.56 16.88 -8.02
N LYS A 33 3.85 17.69 -8.80
CA LYS A 33 2.94 18.68 -8.25
C LYS A 33 1.74 17.94 -7.63
N ARG A 34 1.15 18.53 -6.56
CA ARG A 34 -0.11 18.02 -6.01
C ARG A 34 -1.17 17.91 -7.11
N HIS A 35 -1.91 16.82 -7.10
CA HIS A 35 -3.06 16.65 -7.98
C HIS A 35 -4.21 17.54 -7.50
N ARG A 36 -4.88 18.24 -8.41
CA ARG A 36 -6.13 18.95 -8.14
C ARG A 36 -7.29 18.16 -8.70
N THR A 37 -8.24 17.82 -7.83
CA THR A 37 -9.48 17.18 -8.24
C THR A 37 -10.39 18.15 -8.96
N VAL A 38 -11.46 17.64 -9.57
CA VAL A 38 -12.51 18.47 -10.19
C VAL A 38 -13.19 19.42 -9.22
N ASP A 39 -13.17 19.12 -7.93
CA ASP A 39 -13.70 19.97 -6.85
C ASP A 39 -12.63 20.95 -6.31
N ASP A 40 -11.54 21.15 -7.01
CA ASP A 40 -10.39 22.00 -6.64
C ASP A 40 -9.70 21.62 -5.31
N ILE A 41 -9.80 20.37 -4.88
CA ILE A 41 -9.11 19.86 -3.71
C ILE A 41 -7.69 19.44 -4.11
N GLY A 42 -6.68 20.02 -3.44
CA GLY A 42 -5.29 19.65 -3.65
C GLY A 42 -4.91 18.40 -2.87
N LEU A 43 -4.48 17.36 -3.58
CA LEU A 43 -4.08 16.06 -3.02
C LEU A 43 -2.62 15.75 -3.33
N THR A 44 -1.97 15.04 -2.42
CA THR A 44 -0.63 14.47 -2.58
C THR A 44 -0.65 12.99 -2.29
N ASP A 45 0.41 12.29 -2.68
CA ASP A 45 0.58 10.88 -2.41
C ASP A 45 0.41 10.56 -0.92
N GLY A 46 -0.46 9.60 -0.63
CA GLY A 46 -0.70 9.09 0.71
C GLY A 46 0.47 8.33 1.33
N GLY A 47 1.49 7.98 0.55
CA GLY A 47 2.73 7.36 1.02
C GLY A 47 3.46 8.18 2.07
N THR A 48 3.20 9.49 2.15
CA THR A 48 3.76 10.37 3.18
C THR A 48 3.32 10.01 4.61
N TRP A 49 2.20 9.30 4.79
CA TRP A 49 1.70 8.89 6.10
C TRP A 49 1.28 7.42 6.18
N ALA A 50 0.97 6.80 5.06
CA ALA A 50 0.50 5.41 4.95
C ALA A 50 1.18 4.68 3.79
N ASN A 51 2.54 4.72 3.75
CA ASN A 51 3.34 4.03 2.73
C ASN A 51 3.01 2.53 2.68
N ASN A 52 2.74 1.94 3.84
CA ASN A 52 2.20 0.58 3.95
C ASN A 52 0.78 0.63 4.54
N PRO A 53 -0.27 0.45 3.74
CA PRO A 53 -1.66 0.52 4.20
C PRO A 53 -2.16 -0.76 4.89
N THR A 54 -1.30 -1.75 5.14
CA THR A 54 -1.72 -3.07 5.67
C THR A 54 -2.53 -2.96 6.96
N ALA A 55 -2.09 -2.14 7.93
CA ALA A 55 -2.82 -1.97 9.19
C ALA A 55 -4.20 -1.35 8.96
N ILE A 56 -4.29 -0.36 8.06
CA ILE A 56 -5.56 0.30 7.73
C ILE A 56 -6.53 -0.71 7.11
N ALA A 57 -6.07 -1.55 6.20
CA ALA A 57 -6.88 -2.59 5.58
C ALA A 57 -7.40 -3.60 6.62
N VAL A 58 -6.54 -4.03 7.56
CA VAL A 58 -6.94 -4.94 8.65
C VAL A 58 -7.97 -4.29 9.57
N VAL A 59 -7.73 -3.05 10.01
CA VAL A 59 -8.69 -2.32 10.84
C VAL A 59 -10.03 -2.20 10.13
N GLU A 60 -10.04 -1.87 8.84
CA GLU A 60 -11.26 -1.72 8.06
C GLU A 60 -12.01 -3.05 7.88
N ALA A 61 -11.31 -4.12 7.60
CA ALA A 61 -11.90 -5.45 7.52
C ALA A 61 -12.60 -5.86 8.82
N ILE A 62 -11.97 -5.58 9.96
CA ILE A 62 -12.54 -5.90 11.28
C ILE A 62 -13.70 -4.96 11.61
N THR A 63 -13.52 -3.64 11.46
CA THR A 63 -14.44 -2.64 12.01
C THR A 63 -15.60 -2.26 11.09
N LEU A 64 -15.43 -2.33 9.78
CA LEU A 64 -16.47 -2.02 8.80
C LEU A 64 -17.10 -3.29 8.22
N LEU A 65 -16.29 -4.28 7.85
CA LEU A 65 -16.80 -5.50 7.24
C LEU A 65 -17.20 -6.56 8.28
N GLY A 66 -16.81 -6.37 9.55
CA GLY A 66 -17.14 -7.30 10.63
C GLY A 66 -16.42 -8.65 10.53
N TRP A 67 -15.32 -8.72 9.78
CA TRP A 67 -14.58 -9.97 9.63
C TRP A 67 -13.84 -10.33 10.91
N HIS A 68 -13.86 -11.61 11.25
CA HIS A 68 -13.14 -12.05 12.45
C HIS A 68 -11.62 -12.02 12.18
N PRO A 69 -10.81 -11.47 13.10
CA PRO A 69 -9.36 -11.34 12.89
C PRO A 69 -8.66 -12.65 12.54
N ALA A 70 -9.12 -13.78 13.14
CA ALA A 70 -8.55 -15.10 12.89
C ALA A 70 -8.78 -15.63 11.47
N ASP A 71 -9.79 -15.12 10.76
CA ASP A 71 -10.12 -15.55 9.41
C ASP A 71 -9.37 -14.74 8.33
N LEU A 72 -8.75 -13.64 8.74
CA LEU A 72 -8.03 -12.77 7.81
C LEU A 72 -6.78 -13.46 7.25
N ARG A 73 -6.61 -13.34 5.95
CA ARG A 73 -5.39 -13.66 5.22
C ARG A 73 -5.03 -12.46 4.37
N ILE A 74 -3.85 -11.90 4.59
CA ILE A 74 -3.45 -10.63 4.00
C ILE A 74 -2.23 -10.84 3.11
N LEU A 75 -2.37 -10.52 1.82
CA LEU A 75 -1.25 -10.41 0.91
C LEU A 75 -0.83 -8.93 0.85
N SER A 76 0.33 -8.62 1.42
CA SER A 76 0.91 -7.27 1.46
C SER A 76 2.04 -7.18 0.43
N LEU A 77 1.82 -6.39 -0.61
CA LEU A 77 2.82 -6.17 -1.66
C LEU A 77 3.52 -4.82 -1.43
N GLY A 78 4.81 -4.88 -1.17
CA GLY A 78 5.70 -3.72 -1.19
C GLY A 78 6.37 -3.58 -2.54
N CYS A 79 7.09 -2.48 -2.71
CA CYS A 79 7.96 -2.32 -3.87
C CYS A 79 9.35 -2.88 -3.57
N LEU A 80 10.10 -2.19 -2.74
CA LEU A 80 11.46 -2.54 -2.33
C LEU A 80 11.66 -2.07 -0.89
N ASP A 81 12.44 -2.83 -0.14
CA ASP A 81 12.96 -2.39 1.17
C ASP A 81 14.46 -2.08 0.98
N GLU A 82 14.82 -0.81 1.14
CA GLU A 82 16.22 -0.40 1.02
C GLU A 82 16.99 -0.69 2.32
N VAL A 83 18.10 -1.35 2.19
CA VAL A 83 19.05 -1.52 3.29
C VAL A 83 20.04 -0.36 3.28
N TYR A 84 19.89 0.56 4.21
CA TYR A 84 20.79 1.70 4.35
C TYR A 84 21.35 1.83 5.75
N MET A 85 22.58 2.31 5.83
CA MET A 85 23.20 2.69 7.10
C MET A 85 23.03 4.19 7.33
N LEU A 86 22.54 4.54 8.51
CA LEU A 86 22.53 5.92 8.94
C LEU A 86 23.90 6.26 9.53
N PRO A 87 24.45 7.47 9.28
CA PRO A 87 25.64 7.94 9.97
C PRO A 87 25.37 8.05 11.48
N GLU A 88 26.40 7.87 12.32
CA GLU A 88 26.27 7.92 13.78
C GLU A 88 25.70 9.27 14.30
N SER A 89 26.04 10.36 13.64
CA SER A 89 25.58 11.71 14.02
C SER A 89 25.26 12.55 12.80
N PRO A 90 24.19 12.23 12.05
CA PRO A 90 23.95 12.86 10.75
C PRO A 90 23.49 14.32 10.86
N GLY A 91 22.97 14.76 12.00
CA GLY A 91 22.22 16.00 12.10
C GLY A 91 21.09 16.09 11.07
N PHE A 92 20.25 17.11 11.16
CA PHE A 92 19.13 17.27 10.21
C PHE A 92 19.62 17.55 8.78
N ALA A 93 20.65 18.35 8.63
CA ALA A 93 21.23 18.68 7.30
C ALA A 93 21.90 17.46 6.63
N GLY A 94 22.50 16.54 7.41
CA GLY A 94 23.14 15.35 6.87
C GLY A 94 22.18 14.24 6.44
N LEU A 95 20.97 14.22 7.01
CA LEU A 95 19.91 13.30 6.59
C LEU A 95 19.26 13.75 5.26
N GLY A 96 19.04 15.06 5.08
CA GLY A 96 18.40 15.57 3.88
C GLY A 96 17.10 14.85 3.56
N LEU A 97 16.90 14.50 2.26
CA LEU A 97 15.71 13.75 1.83
C LEU A 97 15.66 12.29 2.33
N LYS A 98 16.79 11.73 2.83
CA LYS A 98 16.81 10.37 3.39
C LYS A 98 15.91 10.23 4.62
N VAL A 99 15.59 11.34 5.30
CA VAL A 99 14.64 11.35 6.40
C VAL A 99 13.24 10.86 5.97
N LEU A 100 12.84 11.15 4.73
CA LEU A 100 11.53 10.69 4.20
C LEU A 100 11.51 9.17 4.07
N ASN A 101 12.61 8.57 3.62
CA ASN A 101 12.72 7.11 3.51
C ASN A 101 12.69 6.47 4.91
N LEU A 102 13.37 7.08 5.90
CA LEU A 102 13.34 6.60 7.27
C LEU A 102 11.93 6.62 7.87
N TYR A 103 11.15 7.68 7.62
CA TYR A 103 9.76 7.75 8.07
C TYR A 103 8.86 6.75 7.36
N ALA A 104 9.03 6.60 6.04
CA ALA A 104 8.27 5.63 5.25
C ALA A 104 8.53 4.19 5.73
N ASP A 105 9.78 3.87 6.02
CA ASP A 105 10.20 2.58 6.57
C ASP A 105 9.62 2.35 7.97
N GLY A 106 9.79 3.32 8.86
CA GLY A 106 9.24 3.27 10.22
C GLY A 106 7.72 3.08 10.21
N GLN A 107 7.01 3.82 9.34
CA GLN A 107 5.57 3.66 9.14
C GLN A 107 5.23 2.25 8.60
N SER A 108 5.99 1.75 7.63
CA SER A 108 5.76 0.44 7.04
C SER A 108 5.93 -0.68 8.07
N HIS A 109 6.99 -0.66 8.87
CA HIS A 109 7.22 -1.62 9.93
C HIS A 109 6.17 -1.52 11.05
N GLY A 110 5.82 -0.31 11.46
CA GLY A 110 4.77 -0.06 12.45
C GLY A 110 3.41 -0.57 12.00
N ALA A 111 3.03 -0.29 10.75
CA ALA A 111 1.79 -0.79 10.17
C ALA A 111 1.75 -2.33 10.13
N LEU A 112 2.85 -2.95 9.73
CA LEU A 112 2.96 -4.41 9.69
C LEU A 112 2.86 -5.02 11.09
N GLY A 113 3.54 -4.41 12.09
CA GLY A 113 3.46 -4.83 13.49
C GLY A 113 2.03 -4.73 14.04
N MET A 114 1.34 -3.60 13.82
CA MET A 114 -0.06 -3.44 14.23
C MET A 114 -0.98 -4.47 13.57
N ALA A 115 -0.82 -4.69 12.27
CA ALA A 115 -1.61 -5.68 11.57
C ALA A 115 -1.41 -7.09 12.13
N LYS A 116 -0.16 -7.47 12.43
CA LYS A 116 0.17 -8.75 13.05
C LYS A 116 -0.48 -8.90 14.43
N LEU A 117 -0.39 -7.88 15.28
CA LEU A 117 -1.03 -7.90 16.60
C LEU A 117 -2.56 -8.06 16.50
N LEU A 118 -3.19 -7.36 15.57
CA LEU A 118 -4.64 -7.42 15.36
C LEU A 118 -5.12 -8.79 14.84
N THR A 119 -4.26 -9.52 14.13
CA THR A 119 -4.61 -10.83 13.54
C THR A 119 -4.13 -12.02 14.38
N GLY A 120 -3.57 -11.80 15.57
CA GLY A 120 -3.15 -12.88 16.48
C GLY A 120 -1.73 -13.41 16.27
N HIS A 121 -0.91 -12.75 15.44
CA HIS A 121 0.52 -13.09 15.32
C HIS A 121 1.29 -12.76 16.63
N PRO A 122 2.29 -13.54 17.06
CA PRO A 122 2.91 -14.71 16.40
C PRO A 122 2.33 -16.07 16.85
N TYR A 123 1.38 -16.09 17.76
CA TYR A 123 0.98 -17.31 18.50
C TYR A 123 0.13 -18.26 17.67
N GLU A 124 -0.54 -17.78 16.61
CA GLU A 124 -1.51 -18.55 15.83
C GLU A 124 -1.08 -18.77 14.36
N GLY A 125 0.18 -18.51 14.06
CA GLY A 125 0.73 -18.62 12.70
C GLY A 125 0.62 -17.32 11.88
N ASP A 126 1.39 -17.26 10.80
CA ASP A 126 1.41 -16.08 9.93
C ASP A 126 0.13 -15.97 9.11
N ARG A 127 -0.52 -14.82 9.23
CA ARG A 127 -1.70 -14.45 8.43
C ARG A 127 -1.39 -13.34 7.44
N ILE A 128 -0.19 -12.74 7.53
CA ILE A 128 0.26 -11.65 6.69
C ILE A 128 1.46 -12.11 5.87
N TYR A 129 1.24 -12.16 4.57
CA TYR A 129 2.21 -12.59 3.57
C TYR A 129 2.76 -11.35 2.86
N ARG A 130 3.91 -10.86 3.33
CA ARG A 130 4.53 -9.68 2.74
C ARG A 130 5.57 -10.07 1.71
N ILE A 131 5.47 -9.46 0.52
CA ILE A 131 6.49 -9.51 -0.52
C ILE A 131 7.07 -8.11 -0.66
N SER A 132 8.31 -7.91 -0.26
CA SER A 132 9.07 -6.67 -0.38
C SER A 132 10.55 -7.04 -0.39
N PRO A 133 11.16 -7.24 -1.57
CA PRO A 133 12.55 -7.66 -1.64
C PRO A 133 13.49 -6.54 -1.19
N SER A 134 14.52 -6.93 -0.44
CA SER A 134 15.54 -6.00 0.04
C SER A 134 16.58 -5.72 -1.05
N VAL A 135 16.95 -4.47 -1.18
CA VAL A 135 17.99 -4.02 -2.12
C VAL A 135 18.96 -3.05 -1.41
N PRO A 136 20.22 -2.92 -1.91
CA PRO A 136 21.12 -1.90 -1.41
C PRO A 136 20.56 -0.49 -1.61
N SER A 137 20.82 0.41 -0.66
CA SER A 137 20.38 1.81 -0.78
C SER A 137 20.90 2.47 -2.05
N GLY A 138 20.01 3.21 -2.73
CA GLY A 138 20.32 3.90 -3.96
C GLY A 138 20.48 2.98 -5.18
N PHE A 139 20.20 1.69 -5.07
CA PHE A 139 20.23 0.78 -6.21
C PHE A 139 19.13 1.09 -7.22
N PHE A 140 17.94 1.44 -6.75
CA PHE A 140 16.86 2.01 -7.54
C PHE A 140 16.52 3.40 -7.01
N THR A 141 16.12 4.30 -7.90
CA THR A 141 15.55 5.61 -7.54
C THR A 141 14.20 5.77 -8.20
N LEU A 142 13.33 6.58 -7.62
CA LEU A 142 11.93 6.69 -8.03
C LEU A 142 11.77 7.17 -9.48
N ASP A 143 12.73 7.96 -9.96
CA ASP A 143 12.75 8.60 -11.28
C ASP A 143 13.73 7.97 -12.29
N ASP A 144 14.48 6.91 -11.90
CA ASP A 144 15.42 6.23 -12.78
C ASP A 144 14.73 5.19 -13.66
N THR A 145 14.32 5.61 -14.85
CA THR A 145 13.70 4.70 -15.83
C THR A 145 14.68 3.72 -16.48
N THR A 146 16.00 3.93 -16.36
CA THR A 146 17.01 3.07 -16.99
C THR A 146 17.06 1.67 -16.39
N LYS A 147 16.61 1.50 -15.16
CA LYS A 147 16.62 0.23 -14.42
C LYS A 147 15.27 -0.52 -14.41
N ILE A 148 14.27 -0.05 -15.15
CA ILE A 148 12.95 -0.69 -15.21
C ILE A 148 13.04 -2.18 -15.56
N GLY A 149 13.91 -2.55 -16.51
CA GLY A 149 14.10 -3.95 -16.88
C GLY A 149 14.59 -4.82 -15.72
N ARG A 150 15.49 -4.31 -14.88
CA ARG A 150 15.98 -5.00 -13.68
C ARG A 150 14.90 -5.11 -12.61
N LEU A 151 14.12 -4.04 -12.41
CA LEU A 151 13.02 -4.02 -11.46
C LEU A 151 11.94 -5.05 -11.85
N LYS A 152 11.57 -5.13 -13.12
CA LYS A 152 10.66 -6.16 -13.65
C LYS A 152 11.22 -7.58 -13.44
N GLY A 153 12.49 -7.79 -13.70
CA GLY A 153 13.16 -9.08 -13.48
C GLY A 153 13.13 -9.50 -12.01
N LEU A 154 13.38 -8.57 -11.09
CA LEU A 154 13.30 -8.80 -9.65
C LEU A 154 11.85 -9.17 -9.23
N GLY A 155 10.86 -8.40 -9.66
CA GLY A 155 9.45 -8.69 -9.37
C GLY A 155 9.00 -10.06 -9.89
N MET A 156 9.41 -10.45 -11.10
CA MET A 156 9.13 -11.79 -11.64
C MET A 156 9.81 -12.90 -10.84
N SER A 157 11.02 -12.66 -10.36
CA SER A 157 11.74 -13.61 -9.51
C SER A 157 11.01 -13.82 -8.19
N GLU A 158 10.62 -12.74 -7.52
CA GLU A 158 9.87 -12.81 -6.26
C GLU A 158 8.50 -13.47 -6.43
N ALA A 159 7.79 -13.16 -7.52
CA ALA A 159 6.52 -13.81 -7.84
C ALA A 159 6.68 -15.33 -8.02
N ARG A 160 7.74 -15.80 -8.69
CA ARG A 160 8.01 -17.24 -8.86
C ARG A 160 8.31 -17.92 -7.53
N LYS A 161 9.08 -17.27 -6.63
CA LYS A 161 9.39 -17.81 -5.30
C LYS A 161 8.13 -17.89 -4.42
N ALA A 162 7.30 -16.86 -4.46
CA ALA A 162 6.10 -16.75 -3.63
C ALA A 162 4.93 -17.62 -4.11
N LYS A 163 4.82 -17.87 -5.42
CA LYS A 163 3.70 -18.58 -6.04
C LYS A 163 3.33 -19.90 -5.37
N PRO A 164 4.26 -20.86 -5.10
CA PRO A 164 3.90 -22.13 -4.48
C PRO A 164 3.23 -21.99 -3.12
N HIS A 165 3.62 -20.97 -2.34
CA HIS A 165 3.08 -20.70 -1.00
C HIS A 165 1.77 -19.93 -1.03
N LEU A 166 1.64 -18.98 -1.98
CA LEU A 166 0.48 -18.09 -2.05
C LEU A 166 -0.70 -18.70 -2.79
N THR A 167 -0.44 -19.55 -3.80
CA THR A 167 -1.52 -20.15 -4.61
C THR A 167 -2.57 -20.88 -3.78
N PRO A 168 -2.22 -21.77 -2.83
CA PRO A 168 -3.23 -22.48 -2.04
C PRO A 168 -4.00 -21.58 -1.06
N ILE A 169 -3.54 -20.36 -0.80
CA ILE A 169 -4.16 -19.44 0.15
C ILE A 169 -5.02 -18.41 -0.55
N PHE A 170 -4.55 -17.83 -1.64
CA PHE A 170 -5.16 -16.66 -2.28
C PHE A 170 -5.75 -16.91 -3.66
N PHE A 171 -5.40 -18.01 -4.33
CA PHE A 171 -5.71 -18.19 -5.75
C PHE A 171 -6.38 -19.55 -6.06
N THR A 172 -7.14 -20.06 -5.10
CA THR A 172 -7.84 -21.35 -5.25
C THR A 172 -9.17 -21.21 -5.98
N GLN A 173 -9.80 -20.06 -5.91
CA GLN A 173 -11.08 -19.78 -6.53
C GLN A 173 -11.18 -18.29 -6.94
N PRO A 174 -12.01 -17.95 -7.92
CA PRO A 174 -12.30 -16.55 -8.23
C PRO A 174 -12.96 -15.87 -7.03
N ALA A 175 -12.71 -14.57 -6.87
CA ALA A 175 -13.45 -13.76 -5.93
C ALA A 175 -14.88 -13.52 -6.45
N ASP A 176 -15.82 -13.31 -5.52
CA ASP A 176 -17.16 -12.87 -5.86
C ASP A 176 -17.12 -11.51 -6.56
N THR A 177 -18.09 -11.26 -7.43
CA THR A 177 -18.21 -9.96 -8.08
C THR A 177 -18.48 -8.87 -7.05
N PHE A 178 -17.64 -7.84 -7.04
CA PHE A 178 -17.83 -6.69 -6.17
C PHE A 178 -19.09 -5.92 -6.56
N VAL A 179 -20.03 -5.78 -5.61
CA VAL A 179 -21.24 -4.98 -5.77
C VAL A 179 -21.16 -3.81 -4.77
N PRO A 180 -20.98 -2.56 -5.25
CA PRO A 180 -20.90 -1.42 -4.35
C PRO A 180 -22.27 -1.09 -3.76
N VAL A 181 -22.28 -0.63 -2.49
CA VAL A 181 -23.52 -0.21 -1.79
C VAL A 181 -24.12 1.04 -2.42
N TYR A 182 -23.26 1.94 -2.92
CA TYR A 182 -23.66 3.15 -3.63
C TYR A 182 -23.09 3.16 -5.03
N GLN A 183 -23.91 3.51 -5.99
CA GLN A 183 -23.55 3.66 -7.40
C GLN A 183 -23.99 5.02 -7.92
N LEU A 184 -23.25 5.58 -8.86
CA LEU A 184 -23.77 6.69 -9.66
C LEU A 184 -24.91 6.17 -10.52
N LYS A 185 -26.03 6.90 -10.58
CA LYS A 185 -27.05 6.61 -11.58
C LYS A 185 -26.43 6.82 -12.96
N GLU A 186 -26.47 5.80 -13.79
CA GLU A 186 -26.17 6.00 -15.21
C GLU A 186 -27.14 7.08 -15.71
N ASN A 187 -26.62 8.21 -16.16
CA ASN A 187 -27.42 9.15 -16.91
C ASN A 187 -27.84 8.40 -18.18
N ALA A 188 -29.11 8.09 -18.28
CA ALA A 188 -29.67 7.59 -19.53
C ALA A 188 -29.28 8.58 -20.63
N ALA A 189 -28.43 8.13 -21.55
CA ALA A 189 -28.00 8.88 -22.72
C ALA A 189 -29.18 9.13 -23.69
#